data_974780389f1b5b739c1511b2d9843b07
#
_entry.id   974780389f1b5b739c1511b2d9843b07
#
_cell.length_a   1.000
_cell.length_b   1.000
_cell.length_c   1.000
_cell.angle_alpha   90.00
_cell.angle_beta   90.00
_cell.angle_gamma   90.00
#
_symmetry.space_group_name_H-M   'P 1'
#
loop_
_entity.id
_entity.type
_entity.pdbx_description
1 polymer ?
#
loop_
_entity_poly.entity_id
_entity_poly.type
_entity_poly.pdbx_seq_one_letter_code
_entity_poly.pdbx_strand_id
1 'polypeptide(L)'
;MTHDPTVLFVNNEWVNHPDHRAVGQVTVDAVFPTARDPLNFREHLEAGLEVWKVAELFLWSTNEANQLVDIGGTMERKIDALRHHASQFRSFDEIARWVRRRSEELGERAGYRAAEGFRRVTLAR
;
A
#
# COMPACT_ATOMS: atom_id res chain seq x y z
N MET A 1 -17.14 -8.75 -11.58
CA MET A 1 -16.27 -7.71 -12.19
C MET A 1 -14.84 -8.09 -11.85
N THR A 2 -14.04 -8.50 -12.80
CA THR A 2 -12.63 -8.79 -12.62
C THR A 2 -11.85 -7.47 -12.71
N HIS A 3 -10.92 -7.24 -11.79
CA HIS A 3 -10.00 -6.11 -11.82
C HIS A 3 -8.62 -6.65 -12.18
N ASP A 4 -7.97 -6.02 -13.16
CA ASP A 4 -6.65 -6.41 -13.66
C ASP A 4 -5.59 -5.38 -13.18
N PRO A 5 -5.21 -5.39 -11.89
CA PRO A 5 -4.34 -4.38 -11.32
C PRO A 5 -2.90 -4.52 -11.82
N THR A 6 -2.34 -3.42 -12.31
CA THR A 6 -0.92 -3.36 -12.69
C THR A 6 -0.04 -3.02 -11.48
N VAL A 7 -0.60 -2.25 -10.55
CA VAL A 7 0.05 -1.79 -9.32
C VAL A 7 -0.85 -2.11 -8.13
N LEU A 8 -0.28 -2.66 -7.08
CA LEU A 8 -0.96 -2.88 -5.81
C LEU A 8 -0.30 -2.08 -4.69
N PHE A 9 -1.15 -1.43 -3.88
CA PHE A 9 -0.76 -0.83 -2.61
C PHE A 9 -1.17 -1.77 -1.49
N VAL A 10 -0.22 -2.19 -0.68
CA VAL A 10 -0.44 -3.20 0.36
C VAL A 10 0.33 -2.86 1.63
N ASN A 11 -0.12 -3.38 2.75
CA ASN A 11 0.59 -3.27 4.02
C ASN A 11 1.97 -3.91 3.91
N ASN A 12 2.96 -3.30 4.55
CA ASN A 12 4.24 -3.97 4.75
C ASN A 12 4.05 -5.16 5.69
N GLU A 13 4.66 -6.27 5.38
CA GLU A 13 4.62 -7.53 6.16
C GLU A 13 5.23 -7.41 7.57
N TRP A 14 6.01 -6.36 7.84
CA TRP A 14 6.68 -6.10 9.12
C TRP A 14 6.01 -5.02 9.97
N VAL A 15 4.73 -4.66 9.71
CA VAL A 15 4.00 -3.71 10.56
C VAL A 15 3.61 -4.35 11.91
N ASN A 16 3.42 -3.49 12.92
CA ASN A 16 3.15 -3.96 14.29
C ASN A 16 1.82 -4.69 14.45
N HIS A 17 0.77 -4.27 13.73
CA HIS A 17 -0.56 -4.85 13.87
C HIS A 17 -0.63 -6.21 13.16
N PRO A 18 -1.05 -7.29 13.85
CA PRO A 18 -1.06 -8.64 13.27
C PRO A 18 -1.95 -8.76 12.03
N ASP A 19 -3.12 -8.12 12.01
CA ASP A 19 -4.02 -8.16 10.86
C ASP A 19 -3.40 -7.46 9.64
N HIS A 20 -2.68 -6.36 9.85
CA HIS A 20 -1.97 -5.67 8.76
C HIS A 20 -0.86 -6.54 8.18
N ARG A 21 -0.10 -7.24 9.04
CA ARG A 21 0.92 -8.21 8.58
C ARG A 21 0.30 -9.35 7.79
N ALA A 22 -0.79 -9.91 8.30
CA ALA A 22 -1.49 -11.01 7.63
C ALA A 22 -1.99 -10.58 6.24
N VAL A 23 -2.63 -9.41 6.12
CA VAL A 23 -3.06 -8.85 4.83
C VAL A 23 -1.88 -8.60 3.91
N GLY A 24 -0.78 -8.05 4.42
CA GLY A 24 0.44 -7.83 3.65
C GLY A 24 0.97 -9.11 3.05
N GLN A 25 1.16 -10.14 3.87
CA GLN A 25 1.67 -11.43 3.46
C GLN A 25 0.74 -12.14 2.46
N VAL A 26 -0.54 -12.23 2.78
CA VAL A 26 -1.53 -12.87 1.88
C VAL A 26 -1.60 -12.17 0.53
N THR A 27 -1.47 -10.84 0.50
CA THR A 27 -1.47 -10.10 -0.77
C THR A 27 -0.22 -10.42 -1.60
N VAL A 28 0.96 -10.49 -0.99
CA VAL A 28 2.19 -10.88 -1.69
C VAL A 28 2.07 -12.30 -2.23
N ASP A 29 1.59 -13.25 -1.43
CA ASP A 29 1.37 -14.64 -1.84
C ASP A 29 0.28 -14.75 -2.93
N ALA A 30 -0.76 -13.90 -2.88
CA ALA A 30 -1.77 -13.85 -3.92
C ALA A 30 -1.21 -13.34 -5.26
N VAL A 31 -0.27 -12.41 -5.24
CA VAL A 31 0.39 -11.93 -6.46
C VAL A 31 1.30 -12.99 -7.07
N PHE A 32 2.01 -13.73 -6.22
CA PHE A 32 2.86 -14.86 -6.63
C PHE A 32 2.94 -15.90 -5.50
N PRO A 33 2.60 -17.16 -5.78
CA PRO A 33 2.35 -17.74 -7.11
C PRO A 33 0.88 -17.68 -7.57
N THR A 34 -0.08 -17.31 -6.69
CA THR A 34 -1.51 -17.58 -6.90
C THR A 34 -2.06 -16.99 -8.19
N ALA A 35 -1.91 -15.69 -8.42
CA ALA A 35 -2.47 -15.03 -9.60
C ALA A 35 -1.65 -15.29 -10.88
N ARG A 36 -0.35 -15.54 -10.73
CA ARG A 36 0.60 -15.58 -11.85
C ARG A 36 0.83 -16.98 -12.39
N ASP A 37 0.78 -18.00 -11.52
CA ASP A 37 1.15 -19.36 -11.86
C ASP A 37 -0.08 -20.22 -12.19
N PRO A 38 -0.21 -20.73 -13.43
CA PRO A 38 -1.35 -21.54 -13.83
C PRO A 38 -1.40 -22.93 -13.17
N LEU A 39 -0.35 -23.34 -12.48
CA LEU A 39 -0.30 -24.62 -11.77
C LEU A 39 -0.98 -24.56 -10.39
N ASN A 40 -1.14 -23.35 -9.85
CA ASN A 40 -1.82 -23.13 -8.59
C ASN A 40 -3.28 -22.75 -8.82
N PHE A 41 -4.17 -23.21 -7.93
CA PHE A 41 -5.60 -22.84 -7.96
C PHE A 41 -6.27 -23.11 -9.31
N ARG A 42 -6.11 -24.33 -9.79
CA ARG A 42 -6.64 -24.78 -11.08
C ARG A 42 -8.15 -24.52 -11.23
N GLU A 43 -8.89 -24.58 -10.14
CA GLU A 43 -10.31 -24.25 -10.05
C GLU A 43 -10.64 -22.83 -10.53
N HIS A 44 -9.73 -21.88 -10.42
CA HIS A 44 -9.93 -20.54 -10.94
C HIS A 44 -9.85 -20.51 -12.46
N LEU A 45 -8.93 -21.27 -13.05
CA LEU A 45 -8.82 -21.40 -14.51
C LEU A 45 -10.03 -22.16 -15.09
N GLU A 46 -10.49 -23.21 -14.40
CA GLU A 46 -11.69 -23.96 -14.77
C GLU A 46 -12.96 -23.10 -14.67
N ALA A 47 -12.99 -22.11 -13.78
CA ALA A 47 -14.03 -21.10 -13.68
C ALA A 47 -13.92 -19.97 -14.73
N GLY A 48 -12.95 -20.06 -15.65
CA GLY A 48 -12.75 -19.10 -16.74
C GLY A 48 -11.96 -17.85 -16.37
N LEU A 49 -11.26 -17.84 -15.22
CA LEU A 49 -10.32 -16.79 -14.88
C LEU A 49 -8.97 -17.05 -15.58
N GLU A 50 -8.29 -15.98 -15.93
CA GLU A 50 -6.95 -16.05 -16.53
C GLU A 50 -5.88 -15.67 -15.51
N VAL A 51 -4.65 -16.16 -15.73
CA VAL A 51 -3.50 -15.74 -14.94
C VAL A 51 -3.22 -14.25 -15.13
N TRP A 52 -2.83 -13.59 -14.06
CA TRP A 52 -2.54 -12.17 -14.08
C TRP A 52 -1.16 -11.84 -13.50
N LYS A 53 -0.48 -10.87 -14.09
CA LYS A 53 0.83 -10.41 -13.67
C LYS A 53 0.76 -8.97 -13.17
N VAL A 54 0.82 -8.81 -11.85
CA VAL A 54 1.03 -7.51 -11.24
C VAL A 54 2.47 -7.05 -11.53
N ALA A 55 2.64 -5.82 -11.95
CA ALA A 55 3.97 -5.28 -12.28
C ALA A 55 4.71 -4.74 -11.05
N GLU A 56 4.00 -4.13 -10.12
CA GLU A 56 4.60 -3.42 -9.01
C GLU A 56 3.79 -3.55 -7.72
N LEU A 57 4.51 -3.66 -6.60
CA LEU A 57 3.95 -3.55 -5.26
C LEU A 57 4.49 -2.29 -4.59
N PHE A 58 3.61 -1.55 -3.95
CA PHE A 58 3.92 -0.40 -3.09
C PHE A 58 3.55 -0.76 -1.65
N LEU A 59 4.54 -1.14 -0.86
CA LEU A 59 4.38 -1.51 0.54
C LEU A 59 4.41 -0.25 1.39
N TRP A 60 3.30 0.06 2.05
CA TRP A 60 3.20 1.20 2.96
C TRP A 60 3.50 0.81 4.41
N SER A 61 3.63 1.78 5.31
CA SER A 61 4.07 1.56 6.70
C SER A 61 5.46 0.93 6.82
N THR A 62 6.38 1.29 5.94
CA THR A 62 7.75 0.80 5.94
C THR A 62 8.72 1.83 6.51
N ASN A 63 9.77 1.36 7.20
CA ASN A 63 10.93 2.17 7.57
C ASN A 63 12.02 2.19 6.47
N GLU A 64 11.88 1.35 5.45
CA GLU A 64 12.83 1.17 4.35
C GLU A 64 12.24 1.69 3.02
N ALA A 65 11.66 2.89 3.07
CA ALA A 65 11.10 3.49 1.86
C ALA A 65 12.20 3.78 0.83
N ASN A 66 12.02 3.23 -0.37
CA ASN A 66 12.86 3.48 -1.54
C ASN A 66 12.15 4.31 -2.62
N GLN A 67 10.88 4.60 -2.41
CA GLN A 67 10.06 5.45 -3.27
C GLN A 67 9.35 6.49 -2.41
N LEU A 68 9.56 7.77 -2.72
CA LEU A 68 8.81 8.88 -2.14
C LEU A 68 7.87 9.43 -3.20
N VAL A 69 6.61 9.60 -2.83
CA VAL A 69 5.56 10.12 -3.70
C VAL A 69 5.13 11.48 -3.18
N ASP A 70 5.20 12.51 -4.02
CA ASP A 70 4.72 13.85 -3.67
C ASP A 70 3.21 13.85 -3.40
N ILE A 71 2.83 14.23 -2.20
CA ILE A 71 1.44 14.39 -1.78
C ILE A 71 1.11 15.84 -1.37
N GLY A 72 1.97 16.80 -1.67
CA GLY A 72 1.79 18.20 -1.30
C GLY A 72 0.45 18.78 -1.76
N GLY A 73 -0.02 18.37 -2.94
CA GLY A 73 -1.32 18.76 -3.48
C GLY A 73 -2.53 17.98 -2.95
N THR A 74 -2.30 16.85 -2.28
CA THR A 74 -3.37 15.94 -1.80
C THR A 74 -3.39 15.77 -0.28
N MET A 75 -2.50 16.44 0.44
CA MET A 75 -2.39 16.34 1.90
C MET A 75 -3.72 16.60 2.61
N GLU A 76 -4.45 17.65 2.22
CA GLU A 76 -5.72 17.96 2.86
C GLU A 76 -6.77 16.87 2.65
N ARG A 77 -6.82 16.28 1.45
CA ARG A 77 -7.69 15.12 1.19
C ARG A 77 -7.35 13.93 2.06
N LYS A 78 -6.05 13.70 2.29
CA LYS A 78 -5.58 12.63 3.20
C LYS A 78 -6.06 12.88 4.62
N ILE A 79 -5.93 14.11 5.12
CA ILE A 79 -6.41 14.48 6.45
C ILE A 79 -7.93 14.36 6.55
N ASP A 80 -8.68 14.81 5.54
CA ASP A 80 -10.12 14.67 5.51
C ASP A 80 -10.57 13.20 5.48
N ALA A 81 -9.90 12.36 4.72
CA ALA A 81 -10.16 10.92 4.70
C ALA A 81 -9.99 10.28 6.11
N LEU A 82 -8.93 10.66 6.83
CA LEU A 82 -8.71 10.20 8.21
C LEU A 82 -9.83 10.61 9.16
N ARG A 83 -10.46 11.77 8.93
CA ARG A 83 -11.58 12.26 9.77
C ARG A 83 -12.76 11.30 9.78
N HIS A 84 -12.99 10.56 8.70
CA HIS A 84 -14.05 9.56 8.61
C HIS A 84 -13.77 8.29 9.45
N HIS A 85 -12.56 8.14 9.99
CA HIS A 85 -12.16 7.06 10.88
C HIS A 85 -12.12 7.49 12.35
N ALA A 86 -13.04 8.34 12.78
CA ALA A 86 -13.05 8.97 14.12
C ALA A 86 -12.97 7.95 15.27
N SER A 87 -13.58 6.76 15.11
CA SER A 87 -13.53 5.69 16.12
C SER A 87 -12.12 5.14 16.39
N GLN A 88 -11.16 5.39 15.50
CA GLN A 88 -9.78 4.89 15.61
C GLN A 88 -8.85 5.84 16.37
N PHE A 89 -9.31 7.06 16.66
CA PHE A 89 -8.46 8.11 17.24
C PHE A 89 -9.07 8.69 18.49
N ARG A 90 -8.27 8.81 19.56
CA ARG A 90 -8.67 9.53 20.78
C ARG A 90 -8.74 11.04 20.55
N SER A 91 -7.83 11.57 19.73
CA SER A 91 -7.76 12.97 19.33
C SER A 91 -7.45 13.06 17.85
N PHE A 92 -8.39 13.55 17.07
CA PHE A 92 -8.17 13.77 15.63
C PHE A 92 -7.08 14.81 15.37
N ASP A 93 -7.03 15.88 16.18
CA ASP A 93 -6.05 16.95 15.99
C ASP A 93 -4.61 16.46 16.21
N GLU A 94 -4.40 15.55 17.13
CA GLU A 94 -3.08 14.97 17.38
C GLU A 94 -2.63 14.10 16.21
N ILE A 95 -3.52 13.24 15.69
CA ILE A 95 -3.18 12.39 14.55
C ILE A 95 -2.98 13.22 13.29
N ALA A 96 -3.79 14.25 13.05
CA ALA A 96 -3.63 15.13 11.91
C ALA A 96 -2.28 15.87 11.94
N ARG A 97 -1.88 16.40 13.11
CA ARG A 97 -0.56 17.02 13.29
C ARG A 97 0.58 16.02 13.07
N TRP A 98 0.45 14.81 13.61
CA TRP A 98 1.47 13.77 13.43
C TRP A 98 1.62 13.38 11.96
N VAL A 99 0.52 13.15 11.25
CA VAL A 99 0.52 12.80 9.82
C VAL A 99 1.16 13.92 8.98
N ARG A 100 0.81 15.18 9.24
CA ARG A 100 1.41 16.33 8.52
C ARG A 100 2.92 16.36 8.73
N ARG A 101 3.37 16.39 9.98
CA ARG A 101 4.79 16.43 10.30
C ARG A 101 5.56 15.27 9.65
N ARG A 102 5.04 14.05 9.77
CA ARG A 102 5.69 12.87 9.17
C ARG A 102 5.80 13.00 7.65
N SER A 103 4.76 13.50 6.99
CA SER A 103 4.77 13.68 5.53
C SER A 103 5.70 14.82 5.10
N GLU A 104 5.80 15.88 5.86
CA GLU A 104 6.73 16.99 5.62
C GLU A 104 8.19 16.51 5.78
N GLU A 105 8.51 15.79 6.85
CA GLU A 105 9.84 15.18 7.06
C GLU A 105 10.25 14.25 5.90
N LEU A 106 9.32 13.47 5.37
CA LEU A 106 9.57 12.64 4.20
C LEU A 106 9.73 13.48 2.92
N GLY A 107 8.93 14.53 2.79
CA GLY A 107 9.01 15.45 1.66
C GLY A 107 10.35 16.16 1.57
N GLU A 108 10.89 16.64 2.68
CA GLU A 108 12.20 17.31 2.75
C GLU A 108 13.32 16.45 2.15
N ARG A 109 13.25 15.14 2.31
CA ARG A 109 14.24 14.19 1.76
C ARG A 109 14.27 14.14 0.23
N ALA A 110 13.20 14.57 -0.44
CA ALA A 110 13.05 14.53 -1.89
C ALA A 110 12.79 15.91 -2.51
N GLY A 111 12.82 16.99 -1.71
CA GLY A 111 12.52 18.33 -2.18
C GLY A 111 11.03 18.58 -2.43
N TYR A 112 10.14 17.79 -1.81
CA TYR A 112 8.70 17.97 -1.86
C TYR A 112 8.19 18.70 -0.62
N ARG A 113 7.04 19.35 -0.73
CA ARG A 113 6.37 19.95 0.43
C ARG A 113 5.91 18.89 1.43
N ALA A 114 5.43 17.76 0.93
CA ALA A 114 5.05 16.60 1.71
C ALA A 114 5.11 15.35 0.83
N ALA A 115 5.49 14.21 1.42
CA ALA A 115 5.56 12.95 0.70
C ALA A 115 5.00 11.78 1.50
N GLU A 116 4.60 10.73 0.80
CA GLU A 116 4.43 9.38 1.33
C GLU A 116 5.60 8.50 0.91
N GLY A 117 6.05 7.66 1.85
CA GLY A 117 7.12 6.71 1.62
C GLY A 117 6.60 5.29 1.45
N PHE A 118 7.05 4.64 0.39
CA PHE A 118 6.75 3.25 0.07
C PHE A 118 8.03 2.46 -0.16
N ARG A 119 7.98 1.17 0.16
CA ARG A 119 8.92 0.21 -0.41
C ARG A 119 8.32 -0.29 -1.71
N ARG A 120 8.85 0.20 -2.82
CA ARG A 120 8.45 -0.22 -4.16
C ARG A 120 9.22 -1.48 -4.54
N VAL A 121 8.49 -2.51 -4.95
CA VAL A 121 9.01 -3.76 -5.47
C VAL A 121 8.53 -3.95 -6.89
N THR A 122 9.47 -3.99 -7.84
CA THR A 122 9.17 -4.30 -9.24
C THR A 122 9.26 -5.81 -9.43
N LEU A 123 8.18 -6.40 -9.91
CA LEU A 123 8.10 -7.83 -10.16
C LEU A 123 8.55 -8.14 -11.59
N ALA A 124 9.25 -9.26 -11.76
CA ALA A 124 9.66 -9.71 -13.08
C ALA A 124 8.45 -9.96 -13.99
N ARG A 125 8.48 -9.42 -15.18
CA ARG A 125 7.46 -9.61 -16.21
C ARG A 125 7.58 -11.00 -16.86
#